data_d2c6a60506ade8ecbeba9dae6c53a7d1
#
_entry.id   d2c6a60506ade8ecbeba9dae6c53a7d1
#
_cell.length_a   1.000
_cell.length_b   1.000
_cell.length_c   1.000
_cell.angle_alpha   90.00
_cell.angle_beta   90.00
_cell.angle_gamma   90.00
#
_symmetry.space_group_name_H-M   'P 1'
#
loop_
_entity.id
_entity.type
_entity.pdbx_description
1 polymer ?
#
loop_
_entity_poly.entity_id
_entity_poly.type
_entity_poly.pdbx_seq_one_letter_code
_entity_poly.pdbx_strand_id
1 'polypeptide(L)'
;EESSNFGRSTIGSGLITKEVYKHDIGDAVNKRGETLREVFARKGYNLQPQRIQGIKEYIELHIEQGKVLEEYGDKVGIVQTIAGPRRFNIHIHGNAEHSGATPMGMRTDALCAAAEIILEIEEIGKSESMYQSVATVGVITNHPNALNVIPGEVELGVDMRGIDPASLDRMEARLKAVCKRVCEKRKMKYFREKTSDIPPIGMSVELQQKLLHAAKELKIPHRSMISGAGHDAMSFAHICDTAMVFIPCAKGISHNKKEFTTIESICDGAKVIYEYLKEEAR
;
A
#
# COMPACT_ATOMS: atom_id res chain seq x y z
N GLU A 1 5.63 12.76 3.27
CA GLU A 1 5.64 11.91 4.48
C GLU A 1 5.24 10.49 4.12
N GLU A 2 6.14 9.55 4.32
CA GLU A 2 6.01 8.13 3.95
C GLU A 2 5.48 7.26 5.12
N SER A 3 4.65 7.79 5.97
CA SER A 3 4.13 7.16 7.19
C SER A 3 5.20 6.85 8.26
N SER A 4 6.46 7.12 7.98
CA SER A 4 7.57 6.77 8.87
C SER A 4 7.58 7.55 10.18
N ASN A 5 7.01 8.74 10.17
CA ASN A 5 7.06 9.68 11.28
C ASN A 5 5.71 9.77 12.02
N PHE A 6 4.62 10.06 11.32
CA PHE A 6 3.29 10.24 11.91
C PHE A 6 2.31 9.09 11.61
N GLY A 7 2.77 7.99 11.02
CA GLY A 7 1.92 6.87 10.64
C GLY A 7 0.93 7.21 9.51
N ARG A 8 1.14 8.31 8.80
CA ARG A 8 0.29 8.78 7.70
C ARG A 8 1.13 9.15 6.49
N SER A 9 0.74 8.68 5.30
CA SER A 9 1.38 9.00 4.02
C SER A 9 0.66 10.15 3.33
N THR A 10 1.29 10.74 2.32
CA THR A 10 0.69 11.74 1.41
C THR A 10 0.01 12.92 2.12
N ILE A 11 0.60 13.36 3.27
CA ILE A 11 0.00 14.41 4.10
C ILE A 11 -0.20 15.71 3.31
N GLY A 12 0.77 16.10 2.48
CA GLY A 12 0.72 17.34 1.71
C GLY A 12 -0.47 17.37 0.74
N SER A 13 -0.54 16.41 -0.17
CA SER A 13 -1.63 16.30 -1.15
C SER A 13 -2.99 16.12 -0.48
N GLY A 14 -3.06 15.25 0.54
CA GLY A 14 -4.30 15.03 1.28
C GLY A 14 -4.83 16.26 1.98
N LEU A 15 -3.97 17.13 2.51
CA LEU A 15 -4.38 18.39 3.14
C LEU A 15 -4.87 19.44 2.11
N ILE A 16 -4.15 19.62 0.99
CA ILE A 16 -4.50 20.65 0.00
C ILE A 16 -5.69 20.25 -0.87
N THR A 17 -5.93 18.97 -1.11
CA THR A 17 -7.13 18.49 -1.82
C THR A 17 -8.32 18.34 -0.88
N LYS A 18 -8.08 18.13 0.41
CA LYS A 18 -9.10 17.85 1.46
C LYS A 18 -9.96 16.61 1.18
N GLU A 19 -9.45 15.68 0.38
CA GLU A 19 -10.19 14.45 0.08
C GLU A 19 -9.79 13.29 1.01
N VAL A 20 -8.49 13.13 1.28
CA VAL A 20 -8.00 12.05 2.15
C VAL A 20 -8.12 12.41 3.63
N TYR A 21 -7.81 13.66 3.98
CA TYR A 21 -7.86 14.16 5.36
C TYR A 21 -9.01 15.13 5.56
N LYS A 22 -10.23 14.61 5.59
CA LYS A 22 -11.45 15.38 5.86
C LYS A 22 -11.54 15.83 7.33
N HIS A 23 -10.86 15.12 8.22
CA HIS A 23 -10.77 15.42 9.64
C HIS A 23 -9.42 16.03 10.02
N ASP A 24 -9.39 16.73 11.16
CA ASP A 24 -8.14 17.26 11.70
C ASP A 24 -7.20 16.10 12.09
N ILE A 25 -5.99 16.13 11.54
CA ILE A 25 -4.93 15.16 11.82
C ILE A 25 -3.81 15.75 12.68
N GLY A 26 -4.03 16.96 13.21
CA GLY A 26 -3.03 17.72 13.95
C GLY A 26 -2.50 17.02 15.19
N ASP A 27 -3.31 16.14 15.79
CA ASP A 27 -2.97 15.43 17.02
C ASP A 27 -2.21 14.11 16.78
N ALA A 28 -1.92 13.76 15.52
CA ALA A 28 -1.05 12.63 15.21
C ALA A 28 0.35 12.85 15.78
N VAL A 29 0.87 11.87 16.52
CA VAL A 29 2.13 11.98 17.26
C VAL A 29 3.24 11.21 16.57
N ASN A 30 4.43 11.81 16.47
CA ASN A 30 5.63 11.16 15.93
C ASN A 30 6.38 10.35 17.01
N LYS A 31 7.43 9.63 16.60
CA LYS A 31 8.28 8.83 17.50
C LYS A 31 9.00 9.64 18.60
N ARG A 32 9.01 10.99 18.50
CA ARG A 32 9.61 11.89 19.49
C ARG A 32 8.58 12.47 20.46
N GLY A 33 7.31 12.10 20.32
CA GLY A 33 6.22 12.64 21.13
C GLY A 33 5.70 14.00 20.65
N GLU A 34 6.16 14.51 19.48
CA GLU A 34 5.69 15.78 18.94
C GLU A 34 4.43 15.55 18.10
N THR A 35 3.43 16.41 18.24
CA THR A 35 2.25 16.40 17.38
C THR A 35 2.56 16.99 16.00
N LEU A 36 1.79 16.58 14.99
CA LEU A 36 1.90 17.15 13.64
C LEU A 36 1.65 18.67 13.67
N ARG A 37 0.73 19.13 14.49
CA ARG A 37 0.40 20.56 14.70
C ARG A 37 1.62 21.35 15.20
N GLU A 38 2.32 20.83 16.21
CA GLU A 38 3.53 21.47 16.75
C GLU A 38 4.64 21.54 15.70
N VAL A 39 4.83 20.47 14.92
CA VAL A 39 5.85 20.45 13.87
C VAL A 39 5.53 21.45 12.76
N PHE A 40 4.28 21.54 12.32
CA PHE A 40 3.84 22.53 11.32
C PHE A 40 4.03 23.95 11.83
N ALA A 41 3.57 24.25 13.05
CA ALA A 41 3.73 25.56 13.66
C ALA A 41 5.21 25.97 13.77
N ARG A 42 6.07 25.07 14.24
CA ARG A 42 7.53 25.32 14.33
C ARG A 42 8.18 25.60 12.99
N LYS A 43 7.65 25.02 11.89
CA LYS A 43 8.14 25.23 10.53
C LYS A 43 7.47 26.39 9.80
N GLY A 44 6.52 27.07 10.43
CA GLY A 44 5.78 28.19 9.84
C GLY A 44 4.75 27.78 8.78
N TYR A 45 4.33 26.51 8.77
CA TYR A 45 3.33 26.01 7.82
C TYR A 45 1.92 26.02 8.41
N ASN A 46 0.92 26.22 7.54
CA ASN A 46 -0.48 26.06 7.89
C ASN A 46 -0.91 24.59 7.77
N LEU A 47 -1.36 23.99 8.87
CA LEU A 47 -1.87 22.61 8.88
C LEU A 47 -3.24 22.48 8.20
N GLN A 48 -4.00 23.57 8.10
CA GLN A 48 -5.31 23.61 7.44
C GLN A 48 -5.28 24.59 6.25
N PRO A 49 -4.56 24.27 5.18
CA PRO A 49 -4.53 25.11 3.99
C PRO A 49 -5.91 25.19 3.34
N GLN A 50 -6.13 26.21 2.55
CA GLN A 50 -7.31 26.26 1.68
C GLN A 50 -7.24 25.14 0.66
N ARG A 51 -8.41 24.55 0.34
CA ARG A 51 -8.49 23.58 -0.76
C ARG A 51 -8.03 24.23 -2.06
N ILE A 52 -7.12 23.56 -2.76
CA ILE A 52 -6.66 23.99 -4.06
C ILE A 52 -7.82 23.94 -5.07
N GLN A 53 -7.90 24.93 -5.94
CA GLN A 53 -8.94 25.06 -6.95
C GLN A 53 -8.33 25.39 -8.32
N GLY A 54 -9.08 25.13 -9.40
CA GLY A 54 -8.67 25.49 -10.76
C GLY A 54 -7.57 24.61 -11.35
N ILE A 55 -7.29 23.45 -10.75
CA ILE A 55 -6.41 22.45 -11.36
C ILE A 55 -7.23 21.73 -12.43
N LYS A 56 -6.77 21.77 -13.68
CA LYS A 56 -7.34 21.02 -14.78
C LYS A 56 -6.89 19.56 -14.73
N GLU A 57 -5.59 19.36 -14.57
CA GLU A 57 -4.94 18.04 -14.67
C GLU A 57 -3.79 17.94 -13.67
N TYR A 58 -3.50 16.72 -13.25
CA TYR A 58 -2.34 16.39 -12.41
C TYR A 58 -1.58 15.21 -13.02
N ILE A 59 -0.29 15.36 -13.24
CA ILE A 59 0.57 14.29 -13.74
C ILE A 59 1.73 14.10 -12.79
N GLU A 60 1.92 12.88 -12.32
CA GLU A 60 3.00 12.50 -11.39
C GLU A 60 4.01 11.60 -12.07
N LEU A 61 5.29 12.01 -12.08
CA LEU A 61 6.40 11.15 -12.46
C LEU A 61 6.95 10.47 -11.20
N HIS A 62 6.99 9.15 -11.21
CA HIS A 62 7.45 8.39 -10.05
C HIS A 62 8.26 7.16 -10.47
N ILE A 63 9.11 6.63 -9.60
CA ILE A 63 9.72 5.32 -9.79
C ILE A 63 8.64 4.23 -9.63
N GLU A 64 8.80 3.10 -10.33
CA GLU A 64 7.84 1.98 -10.25
C GLU A 64 7.73 1.38 -8.84
N GLN A 65 8.79 1.41 -8.06
CA GLN A 65 8.92 0.68 -6.79
C GLN A 65 8.78 -0.85 -6.93
N GLY A 66 8.88 -1.35 -8.16
CA GLY A 66 8.76 -2.74 -8.57
C GLY A 66 9.83 -3.10 -9.61
N LYS A 67 9.71 -4.29 -10.20
CA LYS A 67 10.69 -4.87 -11.13
C LYS A 67 10.19 -5.01 -12.56
N VAL A 68 8.93 -4.65 -12.82
CA VAL A 68 8.27 -5.00 -14.09
C VAL A 68 8.92 -4.26 -15.25
N LEU A 69 9.16 -2.96 -15.14
CA LEU A 69 9.79 -2.18 -16.21
C LEU A 69 11.22 -2.67 -16.49
N GLU A 70 12.00 -2.93 -15.44
CA GLU A 70 13.36 -3.44 -15.58
C GLU A 70 13.38 -4.84 -16.21
N GLU A 71 12.51 -5.77 -15.78
CA GLU A 71 12.43 -7.15 -16.24
C GLU A 71 12.05 -7.23 -17.73
N TYR A 72 11.15 -6.38 -18.18
CA TYR A 72 10.69 -6.38 -19.57
C TYR A 72 11.46 -5.41 -20.49
N GLY A 73 12.38 -4.62 -19.94
CA GLY A 73 13.17 -3.63 -20.67
C GLY A 73 12.38 -2.39 -21.11
N ASP A 74 11.22 -2.15 -20.49
CA ASP A 74 10.46 -0.91 -20.73
C ASP A 74 11.06 0.25 -19.97
N LYS A 75 10.99 1.43 -20.58
CA LYS A 75 11.55 2.67 -20.05
C LYS A 75 10.50 3.51 -19.30
N VAL A 76 9.23 3.33 -19.65
CA VAL A 76 8.11 4.09 -19.09
C VAL A 76 6.91 3.17 -18.87
N GLY A 77 6.22 3.37 -17.75
CA GLY A 77 4.96 2.74 -17.42
C GLY A 77 3.84 3.77 -17.26
N ILE A 78 2.73 3.62 -18.00
CA ILE A 78 1.56 4.48 -17.80
C ILE A 78 0.61 3.78 -16.86
N VAL A 79 0.37 4.39 -15.69
CA VAL A 79 -0.43 3.79 -14.62
C VAL A 79 -1.92 3.90 -14.95
N GLN A 80 -2.60 2.75 -14.95
CA GLN A 80 -4.04 2.68 -15.20
C GLN A 80 -4.84 2.87 -13.92
N THR A 81 -4.38 2.24 -12.83
CA THR A 81 -5.08 2.20 -11.55
C THR A 81 -4.06 2.07 -10.41
N ILE A 82 -4.30 2.77 -9.33
CA ILE A 82 -3.59 2.59 -8.07
C ILE A 82 -4.40 1.61 -7.21
N ALA A 83 -3.77 0.52 -6.78
CA ALA A 83 -4.42 -0.52 -5.98
C ALA A 83 -4.86 0.02 -4.61
N GLY A 84 -6.04 -0.38 -4.20
CA GLY A 84 -6.58 -0.06 -2.87
C GLY A 84 -6.05 -1.03 -1.81
N PRO A 85 -5.51 -0.54 -0.67
CA PRO A 85 -5.15 -1.39 0.45
C PRO A 85 -6.35 -1.68 1.36
N ARG A 86 -6.50 -2.95 1.73
CA ARG A 86 -7.41 -3.41 2.77
C ARG A 86 -6.60 -4.12 3.84
N ARG A 87 -6.55 -3.56 5.06
CA ARG A 87 -5.66 -4.02 6.12
C ARG A 87 -6.40 -4.51 7.33
N PHE A 88 -5.81 -5.51 7.99
CA PHE A 88 -6.38 -6.10 9.20
C PHE A 88 -5.32 -6.34 10.25
N ASN A 89 -5.69 -6.16 11.51
CA ASN A 89 -5.01 -6.78 12.65
C ASN A 89 -5.81 -7.99 13.09
N ILE A 90 -5.13 -9.11 13.32
CA ILE A 90 -5.73 -10.36 13.79
C ILE A 90 -5.05 -10.72 15.10
N HIS A 91 -5.84 -10.79 16.17
CA HIS A 91 -5.38 -11.18 17.50
C HIS A 91 -5.87 -12.60 17.78
N ILE A 92 -4.95 -13.51 18.12
CA ILE A 92 -5.21 -14.92 18.41
C ILE A 92 -4.88 -15.18 19.86
N HIS A 93 -5.82 -15.77 20.59
CA HIS A 93 -5.66 -16.05 22.02
C HIS A 93 -5.71 -17.56 22.28
N GLY A 94 -4.63 -18.11 22.78
CA GLY A 94 -4.46 -19.43 23.33
C GLY A 94 -4.10 -19.37 24.82
N ASN A 95 -3.24 -20.29 25.29
CA ASN A 95 -2.76 -20.30 26.67
C ASN A 95 -1.24 -20.35 26.72
N ALA A 96 -0.62 -19.44 27.48
CA ALA A 96 0.79 -19.50 27.79
C ALA A 96 1.07 -20.52 28.90
N GLU A 97 1.83 -21.57 28.57
CA GLU A 97 2.13 -22.67 29.49
C GLU A 97 3.60 -23.10 29.32
N HIS A 98 4.11 -23.90 30.27
CA HIS A 98 5.48 -24.37 30.23
C HIS A 98 5.68 -25.35 29.05
N SER A 99 6.59 -25.03 28.14
CA SER A 99 6.79 -25.79 26.89
C SER A 99 7.21 -27.24 27.07
N GLY A 100 7.97 -27.56 28.13
CA GLY A 100 8.40 -28.91 28.42
C GLY A 100 7.43 -29.72 29.28
N ALA A 101 6.58 -29.06 30.07
CA ALA A 101 5.65 -29.73 31.00
C ALA A 101 4.27 -29.99 30.40
N THR A 102 3.84 -29.23 29.44
CA THR A 102 2.50 -29.37 28.83
C THR A 102 2.56 -30.35 27.66
N PRO A 103 1.83 -31.48 27.71
CA PRO A 103 1.75 -32.46 26.61
C PRO A 103 1.24 -31.85 25.32
N MET A 104 1.70 -32.34 24.14
CA MET A 104 1.33 -31.78 22.83
C MET A 104 -0.18 -31.72 22.59
N GLY A 105 -0.92 -32.75 22.99
CA GLY A 105 -2.38 -32.82 22.81
C GLY A 105 -3.21 -31.92 23.74
N MET A 106 -2.58 -31.23 24.71
CA MET A 106 -3.26 -30.33 25.65
C MET A 106 -2.96 -28.84 25.39
N ARG A 107 -2.15 -28.54 24.37
CA ARG A 107 -1.70 -27.18 24.07
C ARG A 107 -2.76 -26.41 23.27
N THR A 108 -2.85 -25.12 23.57
CA THR A 108 -3.54 -24.12 22.75
C THR A 108 -2.51 -23.06 22.31
N ASP A 109 -1.59 -23.48 21.42
CA ASP A 109 -0.46 -22.70 20.94
C ASP A 109 -0.90 -21.70 19.87
N ALA A 110 -0.96 -20.41 20.25
CA ALA A 110 -1.41 -19.32 19.38
C ALA A 110 -0.47 -19.11 18.18
N LEU A 111 0.85 -19.38 18.32
CA LEU A 111 1.77 -19.21 17.22
C LEU A 111 1.61 -20.29 16.15
N CYS A 112 1.29 -21.51 16.55
CA CYS A 112 0.95 -22.58 15.60
C CYS A 112 -0.36 -22.27 14.83
N ALA A 113 -1.35 -21.63 15.48
CA ALA A 113 -2.54 -21.17 14.79
C ALA A 113 -2.22 -20.03 13.80
N ALA A 114 -1.41 -19.07 14.23
CA ALA A 114 -0.94 -17.98 13.38
C ALA A 114 -0.19 -18.50 12.14
N ALA A 115 0.67 -19.49 12.29
CA ALA A 115 1.41 -20.10 11.17
C ALA A 115 0.46 -20.73 10.12
N GLU A 116 -0.57 -21.47 10.53
CA GLU A 116 -1.60 -21.97 9.61
C GLU A 116 -2.33 -20.83 8.89
N ILE A 117 -2.70 -19.76 9.61
CA ILE A 117 -3.39 -18.60 9.02
C ILE A 117 -2.48 -17.87 8.03
N ILE A 118 -1.19 -17.70 8.33
CA ILE A 118 -0.22 -17.03 7.44
C ILE A 118 -0.12 -17.77 6.10
N LEU A 119 0.03 -19.09 6.12
CA LEU A 119 0.11 -19.90 4.90
C LEU A 119 -1.17 -19.81 4.07
N GLU A 120 -2.34 -19.81 4.71
CA GLU A 120 -3.61 -19.65 4.03
C GLU A 120 -3.77 -18.23 3.42
N ILE A 121 -3.24 -17.19 4.05
CA ILE A 121 -3.25 -15.83 3.50
C ILE A 121 -2.39 -15.77 2.23
N GLU A 122 -1.25 -16.44 2.19
CA GLU A 122 -0.44 -16.57 0.98
C GLU A 122 -1.25 -17.24 -0.15
N GLU A 123 -1.94 -18.34 0.12
CA GLU A 123 -2.79 -19.04 -0.85
C GLU A 123 -4.01 -18.19 -1.30
N ILE A 124 -4.58 -17.36 -0.41
CA ILE A 124 -5.59 -16.38 -0.79
C ILE A 124 -5.02 -15.41 -1.84
N GLY A 125 -3.85 -14.85 -1.59
CA GLY A 125 -3.19 -13.93 -2.54
C GLY A 125 -2.89 -14.61 -3.88
N LYS A 126 -2.32 -15.82 -3.88
CA LYS A 126 -2.03 -16.58 -5.10
C LYS A 126 -3.30 -16.84 -5.93
N SER A 127 -4.41 -17.20 -5.31
CA SER A 127 -5.66 -17.50 -6.00
C SER A 127 -6.33 -16.30 -6.65
N GLU A 128 -6.06 -15.08 -6.16
CA GLU A 128 -6.61 -13.83 -6.69
C GLU A 128 -5.58 -13.07 -7.56
N SER A 129 -4.42 -13.65 -7.84
CA SER A 129 -3.35 -13.03 -8.64
C SER A 129 -3.79 -12.67 -10.07
N MET A 130 -4.69 -13.44 -10.66
CA MET A 130 -5.27 -13.13 -11.98
C MET A 130 -6.07 -11.82 -12.00
N TYR A 131 -6.56 -11.37 -10.85
CA TYR A 131 -7.24 -10.08 -10.66
C TYR A 131 -6.27 -8.99 -10.19
N GLN A 132 -4.96 -9.24 -10.29
CA GLN A 132 -3.90 -8.33 -9.86
C GLN A 132 -4.01 -7.96 -8.38
N SER A 133 -4.46 -8.91 -7.56
CA SER A 133 -4.54 -8.78 -6.11
C SER A 133 -3.40 -9.52 -5.44
N VAL A 134 -2.94 -8.98 -4.30
CA VAL A 134 -1.86 -9.56 -3.48
C VAL A 134 -2.26 -9.56 -2.01
N ALA A 135 -1.69 -10.50 -1.24
CA ALA A 135 -1.86 -10.55 0.21
C ALA A 135 -0.53 -10.85 0.90
N THR A 136 -0.27 -10.14 1.99
CA THR A 136 0.97 -10.28 2.76
C THR A 136 0.69 -10.18 4.25
N VAL A 137 1.33 -11.02 5.04
CA VAL A 137 1.44 -10.81 6.49
C VAL A 137 2.78 -10.14 6.75
N GLY A 138 2.74 -8.83 7.02
CA GLY A 138 3.93 -8.01 7.22
C GLY A 138 4.34 -7.84 8.68
N VAL A 139 3.45 -8.18 9.61
CA VAL A 139 3.71 -8.07 11.05
C VAL A 139 3.29 -9.36 11.73
N ILE A 140 4.17 -9.87 12.60
CA ILE A 140 3.87 -10.92 13.57
C ILE A 140 4.49 -10.55 14.91
N THR A 141 3.68 -10.53 15.96
CA THR A 141 4.13 -10.34 17.33
C THR A 141 3.57 -11.46 18.18
N ASN A 142 4.39 -12.09 19.01
CA ASN A 142 3.95 -13.16 19.91
C ASN A 142 4.27 -12.84 21.37
N HIS A 143 3.47 -13.34 22.28
CA HIS A 143 3.67 -13.20 23.73
C HIS A 143 3.54 -14.56 24.42
N PRO A 144 4.43 -14.81 25.42
CA PRO A 144 5.44 -13.89 25.99
C PRO A 144 6.76 -13.84 25.21
N ASN A 145 6.89 -14.49 24.06
CA ASN A 145 8.12 -14.53 23.24
C ASN A 145 9.33 -15.08 24.01
N ALA A 146 9.13 -16.19 24.72
CA ALA A 146 10.12 -16.87 25.53
C ALA A 146 10.29 -18.33 25.08
N LEU A 147 11.55 -18.81 24.99
CA LEU A 147 11.89 -20.11 24.42
C LEU A 147 11.21 -21.29 25.13
N ASN A 148 10.99 -21.17 26.43
CA ASN A 148 10.43 -22.23 27.28
C ASN A 148 8.94 -22.05 27.61
N VAL A 149 8.24 -21.18 26.88
CA VAL A 149 6.81 -20.91 27.08
C VAL A 149 6.06 -21.09 25.76
N ILE A 150 4.94 -21.81 25.79
CA ILE A 150 4.00 -21.93 24.68
C ILE A 150 3.38 -20.53 24.45
N PRO A 151 3.39 -19.98 23.23
CA PRO A 151 2.81 -18.66 22.98
C PRO A 151 1.30 -18.63 23.26
N GLY A 152 0.88 -17.74 24.17
CA GLY A 152 -0.51 -17.52 24.55
C GLY A 152 -1.22 -16.50 23.69
N GLU A 153 -0.50 -15.56 23.12
CA GLU A 153 -1.08 -14.50 22.29
C GLU A 153 -0.23 -14.24 21.05
N VAL A 154 -0.88 -14.02 19.90
CA VAL A 154 -0.22 -13.61 18.66
C VAL A 154 -1.06 -12.52 18.00
N GLU A 155 -0.37 -11.50 17.52
CA GLU A 155 -0.92 -10.47 16.64
C GLU A 155 -0.30 -10.59 15.24
N LEU A 156 -1.16 -10.56 14.21
CA LEU A 156 -0.78 -10.53 12.80
C LEU A 156 -1.28 -9.23 12.16
N GLY A 157 -0.38 -8.55 11.42
CA GLY A 157 -0.73 -7.43 10.54
C GLY A 157 -0.81 -7.91 9.09
N VAL A 158 -2.01 -7.83 8.49
CA VAL A 158 -2.31 -8.30 7.13
C VAL A 158 -2.52 -7.11 6.20
N ASP A 159 -1.84 -7.09 5.06
CA ASP A 159 -2.02 -6.12 3.97
C ASP A 159 -2.51 -6.87 2.72
N MET A 160 -3.72 -6.58 2.29
CA MET A 160 -4.31 -7.04 1.03
C MET A 160 -4.42 -5.83 0.10
N ARG A 161 -4.04 -5.99 -1.16
CA ARG A 161 -4.14 -4.92 -2.17
C ARG A 161 -4.67 -5.48 -3.48
N GLY A 162 -5.44 -4.69 -4.21
CA GLY A 162 -5.97 -5.06 -5.52
C GLY A 162 -6.63 -3.89 -6.22
N ILE A 163 -6.89 -4.06 -7.51
CA ILE A 163 -7.60 -3.09 -8.35
C ILE A 163 -9.06 -3.46 -8.55
N ASP A 164 -9.46 -4.68 -8.19
CA ASP A 164 -10.83 -5.17 -8.28
C ASP A 164 -11.44 -5.27 -6.87
N PRO A 165 -12.45 -4.43 -6.55
CA PRO A 165 -13.14 -4.51 -5.26
C PRO A 165 -13.75 -5.89 -4.98
N ALA A 166 -14.28 -6.58 -6.01
CA ALA A 166 -14.87 -7.90 -5.84
C ALA A 166 -13.83 -8.95 -5.45
N SER A 167 -12.60 -8.86 -5.99
CA SER A 167 -11.47 -9.68 -5.56
C SER A 167 -11.13 -9.44 -4.09
N LEU A 168 -11.02 -8.18 -3.67
CA LEU A 168 -10.75 -7.82 -2.27
C LEU A 168 -11.86 -8.34 -1.33
N ASP A 169 -13.12 -8.33 -1.75
CA ASP A 169 -14.23 -8.86 -0.97
C ASP A 169 -14.15 -10.38 -0.83
N ARG A 170 -13.80 -11.10 -1.89
CA ARG A 170 -13.54 -12.56 -1.84
C ARG A 170 -12.38 -12.90 -0.91
N MET A 171 -11.28 -12.15 -1.01
CA MET A 171 -10.10 -12.31 -0.14
C MET A 171 -10.48 -12.11 1.33
N GLU A 172 -11.22 -11.05 1.66
CA GLU A 172 -11.67 -10.78 3.03
C GLU A 172 -12.61 -11.88 3.55
N ALA A 173 -13.54 -12.34 2.73
CA ALA A 173 -14.46 -13.43 3.11
C ALA A 173 -13.69 -14.72 3.40
N ARG A 174 -12.70 -15.07 2.57
CA ARG A 174 -11.83 -16.23 2.79
C ARG A 174 -10.96 -16.06 4.03
N LEU A 175 -10.37 -14.89 4.27
CA LEU A 175 -9.61 -14.60 5.48
C LEU A 175 -10.46 -14.85 6.74
N LYS A 176 -11.71 -14.34 6.76
CA LYS A 176 -12.64 -14.56 7.86
C LYS A 176 -12.93 -16.05 8.08
N ALA A 177 -13.17 -16.80 7.00
CA ALA A 177 -13.43 -18.24 7.07
C ALA A 177 -12.21 -19.03 7.58
N VAL A 178 -11.00 -18.68 7.14
CA VAL A 178 -9.76 -19.29 7.59
C VAL A 178 -9.53 -19.06 9.08
N CYS A 179 -9.60 -17.80 9.55
CA CYS A 179 -9.45 -17.48 10.96
C CYS A 179 -10.43 -18.27 11.83
N LYS A 180 -11.71 -18.32 11.42
CA LYS A 180 -12.73 -19.09 12.12
C LYS A 180 -12.37 -20.58 12.17
N ARG A 181 -12.11 -21.20 11.03
CA ARG A 181 -11.80 -22.63 10.89
C ARG A 181 -10.59 -23.04 11.73
N VAL A 182 -9.49 -22.29 11.62
CA VAL A 182 -8.23 -22.61 12.32
C VAL A 182 -8.40 -22.45 13.84
N CYS A 183 -9.02 -21.36 14.29
CA CYS A 183 -9.20 -21.11 15.72
C CYS A 183 -10.19 -22.09 16.35
N GLU A 184 -11.30 -22.43 15.69
CA GLU A 184 -12.25 -23.45 16.16
C GLU A 184 -11.60 -24.85 16.26
N LYS A 185 -10.86 -25.28 15.21
CA LYS A 185 -10.11 -26.54 15.20
C LYS A 185 -9.13 -26.65 16.38
N ARG A 186 -8.48 -25.52 16.75
CA ARG A 186 -7.49 -25.44 17.82
C ARG A 186 -8.09 -25.01 19.17
N LYS A 187 -9.40 -24.84 19.27
CA LYS A 187 -10.14 -24.40 20.48
C LYS A 187 -9.64 -23.06 21.03
N MET A 188 -9.36 -22.12 20.11
CA MET A 188 -8.86 -20.78 20.42
C MET A 188 -9.88 -19.70 20.11
N LYS A 189 -9.70 -18.54 20.72
CA LYS A 189 -10.44 -17.32 20.39
C LYS A 189 -9.60 -16.45 19.44
N TYR A 190 -10.29 -15.68 18.59
CA TYR A 190 -9.63 -14.66 17.80
C TYR A 190 -10.52 -13.42 17.70
N PHE A 191 -9.86 -12.28 17.47
CA PHE A 191 -10.49 -11.02 17.13
C PHE A 191 -9.83 -10.49 15.87
N ARG A 192 -10.61 -9.89 14.96
CA ARG A 192 -10.14 -9.29 13.73
C ARG A 192 -10.65 -7.87 13.63
N GLU A 193 -9.73 -6.93 13.48
CA GLU A 193 -10.01 -5.52 13.24
C GLU A 193 -9.61 -5.14 11.81
N LYS A 194 -10.48 -4.42 11.09
CA LYS A 194 -10.15 -3.80 9.81
C LYS A 194 -9.57 -2.41 10.09
N THR A 195 -8.29 -2.23 9.82
CA THR A 195 -7.56 -0.97 10.10
C THR A 195 -7.51 -0.03 8.91
N SER A 196 -7.74 -0.54 7.69
CA SER A 196 -7.82 0.25 6.46
C SER A 196 -8.72 -0.41 5.43
N ASP A 197 -9.48 0.39 4.69
CA ASP A 197 -10.27 -0.04 3.53
C ASP A 197 -10.36 1.14 2.55
N ILE A 198 -9.33 1.27 1.70
CA ILE A 198 -9.24 2.34 0.71
C ILE A 198 -9.57 1.72 -0.65
N PRO A 199 -10.57 2.23 -1.39
CA PRO A 199 -10.88 1.70 -2.70
C PRO A 199 -9.73 1.94 -3.69
N PRO A 200 -9.56 1.09 -4.72
CA PRO A 200 -8.66 1.37 -5.82
C PRO A 200 -9.10 2.64 -6.56
N ILE A 201 -8.13 3.36 -7.09
CA ILE A 201 -8.37 4.63 -7.79
C ILE A 201 -7.87 4.52 -9.22
N GLY A 202 -8.81 4.62 -10.18
CA GLY A 202 -8.49 4.68 -11.61
C GLY A 202 -7.91 6.03 -12.01
N MET A 203 -6.92 6.02 -12.88
CA MET A 203 -6.39 7.22 -13.50
C MET A 203 -7.27 7.63 -14.71
N SER A 204 -7.22 8.90 -15.11
CA SER A 204 -7.96 9.40 -16.27
C SER A 204 -7.60 8.65 -17.54
N VAL A 205 -8.59 8.00 -18.16
CA VAL A 205 -8.40 7.20 -19.39
C VAL A 205 -7.90 8.09 -20.53
N GLU A 206 -8.37 9.32 -20.61
CA GLU A 206 -7.96 10.28 -21.65
C GLU A 206 -6.46 10.61 -21.50
N LEU A 207 -6.02 10.97 -20.29
CA LEU A 207 -4.60 11.26 -20.03
C LEU A 207 -3.71 10.04 -20.26
N GLN A 208 -4.16 8.84 -19.89
CA GLN A 208 -3.42 7.62 -20.18
C GLN A 208 -3.19 7.44 -21.69
N GLN A 209 -4.24 7.62 -22.50
CA GLN A 209 -4.14 7.47 -23.96
C GLN A 209 -3.20 8.50 -24.58
N LYS A 210 -3.27 9.75 -24.13
CA LYS A 210 -2.36 10.82 -24.59
C LYS A 210 -0.90 10.55 -24.22
N LEU A 211 -0.63 10.09 -22.99
CA LEU A 211 0.72 9.74 -22.56
C LEU A 211 1.28 8.51 -23.28
N LEU A 212 0.43 7.49 -23.55
CA LEU A 212 0.81 6.34 -24.38
C LEU A 212 1.14 6.77 -25.81
N HIS A 213 0.36 7.70 -26.37
CA HIS A 213 0.61 8.27 -27.70
C HIS A 213 1.96 9.01 -27.72
N ALA A 214 2.21 9.88 -26.74
CA ALA A 214 3.48 10.62 -26.63
C ALA A 214 4.70 9.66 -26.52
N ALA A 215 4.60 8.62 -25.70
CA ALA A 215 5.64 7.61 -25.57
C ALA A 215 5.90 6.87 -26.89
N LYS A 216 4.85 6.55 -27.64
CA LYS A 216 4.91 5.89 -28.96
C LYS A 216 5.58 6.80 -30.00
N GLU A 217 5.19 8.08 -30.11
CA GLU A 217 5.80 9.05 -31.03
C GLU A 217 7.29 9.24 -30.75
N LEU A 218 7.67 9.26 -29.49
CA LEU A 218 9.08 9.34 -29.07
C LEU A 218 9.84 8.00 -29.22
N LYS A 219 9.15 6.92 -29.61
CA LYS A 219 9.70 5.55 -29.72
C LYS A 219 10.36 5.09 -28.41
N ILE A 220 9.83 5.51 -27.27
CA ILE A 220 10.27 5.08 -25.94
C ILE A 220 9.54 3.77 -25.62
N PRO A 221 10.26 2.67 -25.30
CA PRO A 221 9.64 1.41 -24.86
C PRO A 221 8.75 1.65 -23.64
N HIS A 222 7.48 1.24 -23.72
CA HIS A 222 6.49 1.55 -22.70
C HIS A 222 5.42 0.48 -22.59
N ARG A 223 4.73 0.48 -21.44
CA ARG A 223 3.55 -0.36 -21.18
C ARG A 223 2.52 0.35 -20.33
N SER A 224 1.27 -0.14 -20.35
CA SER A 224 0.29 0.12 -19.32
C SER A 224 0.51 -0.80 -18.15
N MET A 225 0.32 -0.29 -16.91
CA MET A 225 0.52 -1.07 -15.69
C MET A 225 -0.32 -0.54 -14.53
N ILE A 226 -0.32 -1.25 -13.42
CA ILE A 226 -0.94 -0.80 -12.18
C ILE A 226 0.13 -0.34 -11.18
N SER A 227 -0.27 0.52 -10.24
CA SER A 227 0.55 0.78 -9.05
C SER A 227 0.06 -0.05 -7.86
N GLY A 228 0.96 -0.81 -7.24
CA GLY A 228 0.72 -1.46 -5.95
C GLY A 228 0.94 -0.56 -4.74
N ALA A 229 1.53 0.62 -4.93
CA ALA A 229 1.82 1.60 -3.88
C ALA A 229 0.81 2.77 -3.90
N GLY A 230 0.66 3.44 -2.76
CA GLY A 230 -0.11 4.70 -2.69
C GLY A 230 0.75 5.89 -3.09
N HIS A 231 0.15 6.89 -3.75
CA HIS A 231 0.80 8.08 -4.30
C HIS A 231 -0.02 9.33 -4.04
N ASP A 232 0.57 10.50 -4.21
CA ASP A 232 -0.13 11.79 -4.12
C ASP A 232 -1.25 11.89 -5.17
N ALA A 233 -1.07 11.26 -6.33
CA ALA A 233 -2.07 11.13 -7.38
C ALA A 233 -3.44 10.62 -6.88
N MET A 234 -3.47 9.77 -5.84
CA MET A 234 -4.74 9.31 -5.25
C MET A 234 -5.58 10.46 -4.71
N SER A 235 -4.95 11.46 -4.12
CA SER A 235 -5.64 12.64 -3.60
C SER A 235 -6.14 13.55 -4.73
N PHE A 236 -5.33 13.73 -5.77
CA PHE A 236 -5.68 14.58 -6.92
C PHE A 236 -6.76 13.96 -7.80
N ALA A 237 -6.80 12.64 -7.95
CA ALA A 237 -7.82 11.95 -8.75
C ALA A 237 -9.26 12.19 -8.29
N HIS A 238 -9.47 12.72 -7.08
CA HIS A 238 -10.78 13.13 -6.59
C HIS A 238 -11.20 14.55 -7.01
N ILE A 239 -10.28 15.35 -7.56
CA ILE A 239 -10.55 16.77 -7.83
C ILE A 239 -10.23 17.21 -9.27
N CYS A 240 -9.44 16.43 -10.01
CA CYS A 240 -9.08 16.71 -11.41
C CYS A 240 -8.71 15.41 -12.14
N ASP A 241 -8.61 15.51 -13.46
CA ASP A 241 -8.05 14.45 -14.28
C ASP A 241 -6.59 14.17 -13.86
N THR A 242 -6.29 12.92 -13.58
CA THR A 242 -5.00 12.55 -12.99
C THR A 242 -4.38 11.38 -13.72
N ALA A 243 -3.08 11.45 -13.95
CA ALA A 243 -2.27 10.38 -14.53
C ALA A 243 -0.94 10.21 -13.78
N MET A 244 -0.34 9.02 -13.92
CA MET A 244 0.99 8.73 -13.41
C MET A 244 1.85 8.08 -14.48
N VAL A 245 3.11 8.49 -14.51
CA VAL A 245 4.15 7.95 -15.36
C VAL A 245 5.21 7.31 -14.48
N PHE A 246 5.37 5.99 -14.61
CA PHE A 246 6.42 5.25 -13.92
C PHE A 246 7.70 5.18 -14.75
N ILE A 247 8.82 5.16 -14.06
CA ILE A 247 10.15 4.88 -14.60
C ILE A 247 10.79 3.74 -13.81
N PRO A 248 11.72 2.98 -14.40
CA PRO A 248 12.40 1.89 -13.72
C PRO A 248 13.13 2.35 -12.46
N CYS A 249 13.14 1.52 -11.44
CA CYS A 249 14.05 1.65 -10.31
C CYS A 249 14.92 0.38 -10.18
N ALA A 250 16.17 0.57 -9.82
CA ALA A 250 17.16 -0.51 -9.81
C ALA A 250 16.73 -1.67 -8.90
N LYS A 251 16.55 -2.86 -9.50
CA LYS A 251 16.13 -4.10 -8.83
C LYS A 251 14.77 -4.01 -8.13
N GLY A 252 13.95 -3.01 -8.44
CA GLY A 252 12.69 -2.75 -7.76
C GLY A 252 12.83 -2.38 -6.29
N ILE A 253 14.00 -1.91 -5.86
CA ILE A 253 14.25 -1.56 -4.46
C ILE A 253 13.61 -0.22 -4.15
N SER A 254 12.71 -0.21 -3.15
CA SER A 254 12.10 0.99 -2.60
C SER A 254 12.03 0.93 -1.08
N HIS A 255 11.82 2.08 -0.41
CA HIS A 255 11.84 2.25 1.05
C HIS A 255 13.16 1.78 1.69
N ASN A 256 14.25 1.92 0.97
CA ASN A 256 15.59 1.48 1.35
C ASN A 256 16.63 2.51 0.92
N LYS A 257 17.72 2.63 1.68
CA LYS A 257 18.85 3.52 1.34
C LYS A 257 19.56 3.18 0.01
N LYS A 258 19.24 2.03 -0.59
CA LYS A 258 19.73 1.58 -1.90
C LYS A 258 18.75 1.89 -3.03
N GLU A 259 17.63 2.58 -2.74
CA GLU A 259 16.69 3.04 -3.76
C GLU A 259 17.42 3.93 -4.76
N PHE A 260 17.27 3.60 -6.04
CA PHE A 260 18.00 4.31 -7.09
C PHE A 260 17.29 4.19 -8.45
N THR A 261 17.29 5.28 -9.20
CA THR A 261 16.99 5.31 -10.62
C THR A 261 18.04 6.12 -11.37
N THR A 262 18.19 5.87 -12.67
CA THR A 262 19.17 6.58 -13.49
C THR A 262 18.64 7.94 -13.96
N ILE A 263 19.53 8.88 -14.24
CA ILE A 263 19.15 10.16 -14.88
C ILE A 263 18.50 9.91 -16.24
N GLU A 264 18.97 8.91 -16.99
CA GLU A 264 18.38 8.52 -18.26
C GLU A 264 16.90 8.15 -18.10
N SER A 265 16.56 7.31 -17.12
CA SER A 265 15.17 6.94 -16.82
C SER A 265 14.31 8.16 -16.45
N ILE A 266 14.85 9.08 -15.64
CA ILE A 266 14.16 10.34 -15.30
C ILE A 266 13.91 11.16 -16.58
N CYS A 267 14.92 11.28 -17.45
CA CYS A 267 14.79 12.00 -18.71
C CYS A 267 13.75 11.36 -19.64
N ASP A 268 13.67 10.03 -19.71
CA ASP A 268 12.72 9.35 -20.58
C ASP A 268 11.28 9.59 -20.10
N GLY A 269 11.00 9.48 -18.79
CA GLY A 269 9.70 9.83 -18.23
C GLY A 269 9.34 11.30 -18.41
N ALA A 270 10.31 12.20 -18.18
CA ALA A 270 10.10 13.65 -18.37
C ALA A 270 9.84 14.03 -19.83
N LYS A 271 10.51 13.37 -20.81
CA LYS A 271 10.25 13.58 -22.25
C LYS A 271 8.82 13.21 -22.64
N VAL A 272 8.28 12.10 -22.11
CA VAL A 272 6.89 11.69 -22.38
C VAL A 272 5.91 12.75 -21.88
N ILE A 273 6.10 13.23 -20.65
CA ILE A 273 5.25 14.30 -20.10
C ILE A 273 5.41 15.60 -20.90
N TYR A 274 6.64 15.96 -21.27
CA TYR A 274 6.91 17.16 -22.06
C TYR A 274 6.24 17.10 -23.45
N GLU A 275 6.31 15.98 -24.16
CA GLU A 275 5.68 15.83 -25.48
C GLU A 275 4.15 15.95 -25.36
N TYR A 276 3.55 15.32 -24.34
CA TYR A 276 2.13 15.49 -24.03
C TYR A 276 1.77 16.98 -23.83
N LEU A 277 2.51 17.69 -22.95
CA LEU A 277 2.23 19.12 -22.68
C LEU A 277 2.40 20.00 -23.92
N LYS A 278 3.37 19.69 -24.78
CA LYS A 278 3.59 20.40 -26.04
C LYS A 278 2.44 20.22 -27.02
N GLU A 279 1.81 19.05 -27.05
CA GLU A 279 0.63 18.78 -27.87
C GLU A 279 -0.61 19.51 -27.36
N GLU A 280 -0.82 19.56 -26.04
CA GLU A 280 -1.93 20.30 -25.42
C GLU A 280 -1.81 21.83 -25.56
N ALA A 281 -0.61 22.35 -25.77
CA ALA A 281 -0.36 23.77 -25.96
C ALA A 281 -0.55 24.27 -27.40
N ARG A 282 -0.80 23.38 -28.35
CA ARG A 282 -1.08 23.68 -29.76
C ARG A 282 -2.55 23.85 -30.03
#